data_82aa8e8920292384744579b5bb92ca70
#
_entry.id   82aa8e8920292384744579b5bb92ca70
#
_cell.length_a   1.000
_cell.length_b   1.000
_cell.length_c   1.000
_cell.angle_alpha   90.00
_cell.angle_beta   90.00
_cell.angle_gamma   90.00
#
_symmetry.space_group_name_H-M   'P 1'
#
loop_
_entity.id
_entity.type
_entity.pdbx_description
1 polymer ?
#
loop_
_entity_poly.entity_id
_entity_poly.type
_entity_poly.pdbx_seq_one_letter_code
_entity_poly.pdbx_strand_id
1 'polypeptide(L)'
;MTTSLITIFSATSGVIAAWIASLAAAIVITAIVAVLLCSHKFKKRYSVKLDEVKVSLESVSEGKYKPIALTDGNTETVSLVSEINDISERFVKAMRASEEERVKANYVLDNVSQSIIALDGNDVIRIMNTPARKLLGCDENLIGRDLYFAVSDAEFLSALITALKDGTTKLGYKLGDRYLSVNVVKTDSGIMDEISSIIIISDVSAEKLAAKQRSDFFSNAGHELKTPLTSIQGLTELLLDKTQEDSPEYKYAERIHREAERLGSLVMDMLRLSDIENIQFMRGAGDPVVAVDLKEVATEVVSSLEPEAEKKELAVTVTGEGTVFADQKKIFEIVTNLVSNAVNYNKQNGRVDVMIADNAETVTLKIADTGIGIEKKHIPRLCERFYRVDKSRSKKTGGTGLGLAIVKHVCAIYEAKLDIESVFGEGTVVTVTFMKSKMPCAATEQS
;
A
#
# COMPACT_ATOMS: atom_id res chain seq x y z
N MET A 1 85.53 40.59 85.99
CA MET A 1 84.47 39.58 86.25
C MET A 1 83.23 39.74 85.34
N THR A 2 83.02 40.91 84.78
CA THR A 2 81.84 41.21 83.91
C THR A 2 81.93 40.69 82.46
N THR A 3 83.14 40.52 81.88
CA THR A 3 83.33 40.07 80.50
C THR A 3 83.12 38.54 80.30
N SER A 4 83.39 37.73 81.33
CA SER A 4 83.22 36.29 81.30
C SER A 4 81.73 35.84 81.37
N LEU A 5 80.87 36.64 82.03
CA LEU A 5 79.47 36.36 82.19
C LEU A 5 78.67 36.65 80.86
N ILE A 6 79.08 37.68 80.11
CA ILE A 6 78.45 38.03 78.81
C ILE A 6 78.77 37.02 77.75
N THR A 7 80.00 36.43 77.72
CA THR A 7 80.41 35.40 76.78
C THR A 7 79.69 34.07 77.08
N ILE A 8 79.47 33.74 78.33
CA ILE A 8 78.72 32.50 78.66
C ILE A 8 77.22 32.67 78.34
N PHE A 9 76.67 33.87 78.55
CA PHE A 9 75.27 34.12 78.21
C PHE A 9 75.00 34.19 76.70
N SER A 10 75.96 34.71 75.94
CA SER A 10 75.85 34.67 74.43
C SER A 10 76.06 33.28 73.89
N ALA A 11 76.93 32.48 74.49
CA ALA A 11 77.12 31.08 74.03
C ALA A 11 75.88 30.18 74.36
N THR A 12 75.30 30.42 75.57
CA THR A 12 74.10 29.67 75.95
C THR A 12 72.87 30.07 75.13
N SER A 13 72.71 31.35 74.78
CA SER A 13 71.63 31.82 73.93
C SER A 13 71.75 31.28 72.49
N GLY A 14 72.98 31.21 71.99
CA GLY A 14 73.24 30.61 70.66
C GLY A 14 72.92 29.10 70.59
N VAL A 15 73.24 28.40 71.68
CA VAL A 15 72.91 26.95 71.80
C VAL A 15 71.38 26.74 71.90
N ILE A 16 70.71 27.57 72.70
CA ILE A 16 69.25 27.51 72.84
C ILE A 16 68.57 27.84 71.50
N ALA A 17 69.03 28.87 70.80
CA ALA A 17 68.48 29.23 69.46
C ALA A 17 68.69 28.09 68.43
N ALA A 18 69.88 27.44 68.47
CA ALA A 18 70.15 26.27 67.60
C ALA A 18 69.26 25.09 67.96
N TRP A 19 68.96 24.83 69.21
CA TRP A 19 68.01 23.80 69.65
C TRP A 19 66.57 24.09 69.24
N ILE A 20 66.14 25.36 69.41
CA ILE A 20 64.82 25.78 68.94
C ILE A 20 64.70 25.64 67.41
N ALA A 21 65.70 26.08 66.69
CA ALA A 21 65.72 25.92 65.20
C ALA A 21 65.73 24.47 64.78
N SER A 22 66.47 23.56 65.42
CA SER A 22 66.45 22.14 65.15
C SER A 22 65.10 21.46 65.47
N LEU A 23 64.49 21.88 66.59
CA LEU A 23 63.16 21.41 66.99
C LEU A 23 62.09 21.87 65.98
N ALA A 24 62.14 23.14 65.56
CA ALA A 24 61.24 23.70 64.56
C ALA A 24 61.44 22.97 63.20
N ALA A 25 62.67 22.73 62.81
CA ALA A 25 62.95 21.97 61.59
C ALA A 25 62.40 20.51 61.65
N ALA A 26 62.57 19.84 62.80
CA ALA A 26 62.04 18.49 63.02
C ALA A 26 60.51 18.49 62.99
N ILE A 27 59.83 19.49 63.53
CA ILE A 27 58.35 19.64 63.46
C ILE A 27 57.90 19.86 62.01
N VAL A 28 58.58 20.70 61.24
CA VAL A 28 58.28 20.94 59.81
C VAL A 28 58.49 19.70 59.00
N ILE A 29 59.62 18.96 59.21
CA ILE A 29 59.88 17.70 58.47
C ILE A 29 58.83 16.65 58.82
N THR A 30 58.48 16.49 60.10
CA THR A 30 57.40 15.53 60.48
C THR A 30 56.04 15.91 59.89
N ALA A 31 55.71 17.22 59.84
CA ALA A 31 54.50 17.69 59.21
C ALA A 31 54.51 17.43 57.70
N ILE A 32 55.61 17.67 56.97
CA ILE A 32 55.77 17.39 55.59
C ILE A 32 55.64 15.86 55.28
N VAL A 33 56.32 15.06 56.12
CA VAL A 33 56.24 13.58 55.98
C VAL A 33 54.80 13.08 56.23
N ALA A 34 54.14 13.65 57.27
CA ALA A 34 52.74 13.32 57.56
C ALA A 34 51.80 13.68 56.39
N VAL A 35 52.00 14.87 55.78
CA VAL A 35 51.21 15.30 54.59
C VAL A 35 51.49 14.44 53.43
N LEU A 36 52.78 14.09 53.15
CA LEU A 36 53.16 13.19 52.06
C LEU A 36 52.58 11.75 52.21
N LEU A 37 52.66 11.24 53.45
CA LEU A 37 52.08 9.92 53.76
C LEU A 37 50.53 9.93 53.64
N CYS A 38 49.92 11.02 54.10
CA CYS A 38 48.46 11.19 54.00
C CYS A 38 48.07 11.35 52.56
N SER A 39 48.76 12.15 51.74
CA SER A 39 48.50 12.34 50.32
C SER A 39 48.74 11.03 49.54
N HIS A 40 49.80 10.27 49.88
CA HIS A 40 50.10 8.98 49.22
C HIS A 40 49.02 7.93 49.57
N LYS A 41 48.61 7.80 50.82
CA LYS A 41 47.51 6.93 51.23
C LYS A 41 46.18 7.35 50.61
N PHE A 42 45.91 8.64 50.54
CA PHE A 42 44.74 9.21 49.91
C PHE A 42 44.74 8.90 48.40
N LYS A 43 45.83 9.19 47.69
CA LYS A 43 45.98 8.92 46.26
C LYS A 43 45.82 7.43 45.93
N LYS A 44 46.47 6.55 46.72
CA LYS A 44 46.37 5.09 46.51
C LYS A 44 44.94 4.58 46.79
N ARG A 45 44.26 5.12 47.78
CA ARG A 45 42.91 4.69 48.18
C ARG A 45 41.84 5.18 47.19
N TYR A 46 42.00 6.36 46.57
CA TYR A 46 41.05 6.89 45.58
C TYR A 46 41.37 6.44 44.14
N SER A 47 42.61 6.26 43.76
CA SER A 47 42.94 5.78 42.41
C SER A 47 42.44 4.35 42.15
N VAL A 48 42.57 3.45 43.14
CA VAL A 48 42.07 2.07 43.02
C VAL A 48 40.55 2.05 42.83
N LYS A 49 39.80 2.94 43.55
CA LYS A 49 38.34 3.00 43.41
C LYS A 49 37.89 3.61 42.07
N LEU A 50 38.61 4.61 41.56
CA LEU A 50 38.35 5.18 40.23
C LEU A 50 38.63 4.20 39.11
N ASP A 51 39.64 3.36 39.24
CA ASP A 51 39.93 2.32 38.27
C ASP A 51 38.83 1.22 38.24
N GLU A 52 38.26 0.85 39.40
CA GLU A 52 37.12 -0.08 39.47
C GLU A 52 35.86 0.52 38.81
N VAL A 53 35.59 1.82 39.05
CA VAL A 53 34.48 2.53 38.38
C VAL A 53 34.69 2.57 36.87
N LYS A 54 35.90 2.88 36.41
CA LYS A 54 36.23 2.89 34.99
C LYS A 54 36.04 1.54 34.36
N VAL A 55 36.53 0.46 34.95
CA VAL A 55 36.34 -0.92 34.45
C VAL A 55 34.87 -1.32 34.41
N SER A 56 34.10 -0.91 35.44
CA SER A 56 32.65 -1.18 35.46
C SER A 56 31.93 -0.42 34.34
N LEU A 57 32.22 0.86 34.12
CA LEU A 57 31.64 1.66 33.03
C LEU A 57 32.06 1.14 31.63
N GLU A 58 33.32 0.69 31.48
CA GLU A 58 33.75 0.02 30.25
C GLU A 58 32.95 -1.27 30.00
N SER A 59 32.69 -2.07 31.03
CA SER A 59 31.86 -3.28 30.90
C SER A 59 30.38 -2.96 30.52
N VAL A 60 29.86 -1.82 30.97
CA VAL A 60 28.50 -1.35 30.61
C VAL A 60 28.43 -0.99 29.14
N SER A 61 29.47 -0.41 28.55
CA SER A 61 29.53 -0.12 27.11
C SER A 61 29.50 -1.40 26.25
N GLU A 62 29.95 -2.52 26.81
CA GLU A 62 29.87 -3.85 26.19
C GLU A 62 28.55 -4.58 26.47
N GLY A 63 27.59 -3.92 27.11
CA GLY A 63 26.30 -4.53 27.48
C GLY A 63 26.36 -5.52 28.65
N LYS A 64 27.46 -5.51 29.43
CA LYS A 64 27.66 -6.37 30.60
C LYS A 64 27.58 -5.53 31.86
N TYR A 65 26.67 -5.90 32.78
CA TYR A 65 26.58 -5.25 34.10
C TYR A 65 27.47 -5.98 35.08
N LYS A 66 28.44 -5.23 35.68
CA LYS A 66 29.27 -5.69 36.79
C LYS A 66 29.18 -4.66 37.91
N PRO A 67 28.50 -4.99 39.02
CA PRO A 67 28.35 -4.03 40.13
C PRO A 67 29.70 -3.73 40.77
N ILE A 68 29.89 -2.47 41.11
CA ILE A 68 31.06 -2.01 41.88
C ILE A 68 30.82 -2.41 43.35
N ALA A 69 31.72 -3.26 43.90
CA ALA A 69 31.63 -3.67 45.30
C ALA A 69 32.26 -2.60 46.20
N LEU A 70 31.48 -2.06 47.15
CA LEU A 70 31.97 -1.13 48.17
C LEU A 70 32.31 -1.92 49.42
N THR A 71 33.61 -2.01 49.73
CA THR A 71 34.11 -2.65 50.95
C THR A 71 34.38 -1.62 52.07
N ASP A 72 34.69 -0.34 51.75
CA ASP A 72 35.00 0.72 52.72
C ASP A 72 34.79 2.10 52.08
N GLY A 73 33.89 2.93 52.59
CA GLY A 73 33.65 4.26 52.04
C GLY A 73 32.94 5.22 53.02
N ASN A 74 33.16 6.52 52.85
CA ASN A 74 32.35 7.57 53.44
C ASN A 74 30.91 7.49 52.86
N THR A 75 29.92 7.92 53.62
CA THR A 75 28.48 7.85 53.24
C THR A 75 28.20 8.44 51.84
N GLU A 76 28.91 9.52 51.47
CA GLU A 76 28.81 10.15 50.16
C GLU A 76 29.32 9.26 49.01
N THR A 77 30.44 8.55 49.23
CA THR A 77 31.03 7.64 48.24
C THR A 77 30.15 6.41 48.04
N VAL A 78 29.52 5.90 49.11
CA VAL A 78 28.58 4.80 49.09
C VAL A 78 27.34 5.15 48.26
N SER A 79 26.79 6.34 48.49
CA SER A 79 25.64 6.87 47.77
C SER A 79 25.95 7.02 46.27
N LEU A 80 27.10 7.62 45.92
CA LEU A 80 27.49 7.81 44.53
C LEU A 80 27.68 6.49 43.77
N VAL A 81 28.30 5.49 44.38
CA VAL A 81 28.49 4.18 43.75
C VAL A 81 27.20 3.42 43.66
N SER A 82 26.27 3.57 44.61
CA SER A 82 24.92 3.00 44.49
C SER A 82 24.18 3.59 43.30
N GLU A 83 24.21 4.95 43.13
CA GLU A 83 23.62 5.60 41.99
C GLU A 83 24.23 5.18 40.64
N ILE A 84 25.58 5.06 40.59
CA ILE A 84 26.26 4.55 39.39
C ILE A 84 25.82 3.12 39.07
N ASN A 85 25.72 2.26 40.06
CA ASN A 85 25.25 0.90 39.87
C ASN A 85 23.81 0.87 39.38
N ASP A 86 22.91 1.67 39.95
CA ASP A 86 21.51 1.76 39.53
C ASP A 86 21.36 2.26 38.08
N ILE A 87 22.10 3.31 37.72
CA ILE A 87 22.11 3.84 36.34
C ILE A 87 22.66 2.80 35.37
N SER A 88 23.77 2.16 35.73
CA SER A 88 24.40 1.12 34.89
C SER A 88 23.49 -0.07 34.65
N GLU A 89 22.78 -0.53 35.71
CA GLU A 89 21.82 -1.61 35.60
C GLU A 89 20.64 -1.24 34.69
N ARG A 90 20.07 -0.04 34.89
CA ARG A 90 18.97 0.46 34.03
C ARG A 90 19.42 0.61 32.59
N PHE A 91 20.63 1.14 32.35
CA PHE A 91 21.16 1.30 30.98
C PHE A 91 21.34 -0.03 30.28
N VAL A 92 21.96 -1.04 30.93
CA VAL A 92 22.15 -2.37 30.35
C VAL A 92 20.81 -3.06 30.11
N LYS A 93 19.82 -2.92 31.02
CA LYS A 93 18.46 -3.44 30.81
C LYS A 93 17.79 -2.77 29.61
N ALA A 94 17.88 -1.44 29.50
CA ALA A 94 17.30 -0.72 28.36
C ALA A 94 17.97 -1.10 27.03
N MET A 95 19.30 -1.23 27.02
CA MET A 95 20.07 -1.65 25.85
C MET A 95 19.67 -3.07 25.41
N ARG A 96 19.55 -4.01 26.35
CA ARG A 96 19.08 -5.37 26.06
C ARG A 96 17.65 -5.40 25.54
N ALA A 97 16.75 -4.64 26.17
CA ALA A 97 15.35 -4.55 25.72
C ALA A 97 15.28 -3.99 24.29
N SER A 98 16.03 -2.94 23.97
CA SER A 98 16.11 -2.38 22.62
C SER A 98 16.67 -3.37 21.60
N GLU A 99 17.73 -4.12 21.96
CA GLU A 99 18.30 -5.14 21.09
C GLU A 99 17.33 -6.31 20.86
N GLU A 100 16.62 -6.75 21.91
CA GLU A 100 15.58 -7.77 21.77
C GLU A 100 14.44 -7.31 20.85
N GLU A 101 13.99 -6.06 20.98
CA GLU A 101 12.97 -5.49 20.08
C GLU A 101 13.48 -5.43 18.63
N ARG A 102 14.73 -5.01 18.43
CA ARG A 102 15.35 -4.97 17.09
C ARG A 102 15.44 -6.37 16.48
N VAL A 103 15.85 -7.37 17.26
CA VAL A 103 15.92 -8.76 16.80
C VAL A 103 14.53 -9.29 16.46
N LYS A 104 13.51 -9.01 17.29
CA LYS A 104 12.11 -9.39 17.02
C LYS A 104 11.58 -8.73 15.76
N ALA A 105 11.82 -7.42 15.58
CA ALA A 105 11.39 -6.69 14.38
C ALA A 105 12.04 -7.26 13.12
N ASN A 106 13.35 -7.49 13.13
CA ASN A 106 14.07 -8.10 12.01
C ASN A 106 13.57 -9.53 11.71
N TYR A 107 13.31 -10.33 12.76
CA TYR A 107 12.75 -11.67 12.59
C TYR A 107 11.38 -11.63 11.91
N VAL A 108 10.51 -10.70 12.28
CA VAL A 108 9.20 -10.52 11.63
C VAL A 108 9.39 -10.11 10.18
N LEU A 109 10.22 -9.11 9.89
CA LEU A 109 10.49 -8.64 8.53
C LEU A 109 11.05 -9.74 7.63
N ASP A 110 11.95 -10.58 8.15
CA ASP A 110 12.58 -11.65 7.39
C ASP A 110 11.65 -12.86 7.12
N ASN A 111 10.60 -13.03 7.93
CA ASN A 111 9.63 -14.12 7.77
C ASN A 111 8.33 -13.69 7.05
N VAL A 112 8.14 -12.40 6.75
CA VAL A 112 7.08 -11.95 5.84
C VAL A 112 7.42 -12.38 4.42
N SER A 113 6.45 -12.93 3.68
CA SER A 113 6.66 -13.38 2.29
C SER A 113 6.91 -12.24 1.28
N GLN A 114 6.58 -11.02 1.65
CA GLN A 114 6.77 -9.83 0.82
C GLN A 114 8.22 -9.32 0.90
N SER A 115 8.75 -8.87 -0.22
CA SER A 115 10.03 -8.18 -0.28
C SER A 115 9.86 -6.73 0.14
N ILE A 116 10.58 -6.30 1.16
CA ILE A 116 10.49 -4.96 1.75
C ILE A 116 11.84 -4.28 1.65
N ILE A 117 11.85 -3.09 1.06
CA ILE A 117 13.02 -2.22 0.94
C ILE A 117 12.59 -0.82 1.44
N ALA A 118 13.32 -0.27 2.42
CA ALA A 118 13.13 1.10 2.87
C ALA A 118 14.33 1.96 2.46
N LEU A 119 14.03 3.14 1.93
CA LEU A 119 15.00 4.09 1.39
C LEU A 119 14.97 5.40 2.16
N ASP A 120 16.11 6.06 2.22
CA ASP A 120 16.19 7.46 2.69
C ASP A 120 15.88 8.46 1.55
N GLY A 121 16.00 9.76 1.86
CA GLY A 121 15.74 10.85 0.91
C GLY A 121 16.70 10.92 -0.29
N ASN A 122 17.77 10.11 -0.29
CA ASN A 122 18.76 10.01 -1.36
C ASN A 122 18.71 8.65 -2.06
N ASP A 123 17.63 7.89 -1.92
CA ASP A 123 17.44 6.54 -2.46
C ASP A 123 18.46 5.49 -1.94
N VAL A 124 19.09 5.74 -0.78
CA VAL A 124 20.00 4.81 -0.11
C VAL A 124 19.19 3.81 0.71
N ILE A 125 19.54 2.53 0.60
CA ILE A 125 18.86 1.42 1.28
C ILE A 125 19.15 1.48 2.79
N ARG A 126 18.13 1.65 3.59
CA ARG A 126 18.17 1.63 5.07
C ARG A 126 17.69 0.30 5.64
N ILE A 127 16.71 -0.31 5.02
CA ILE A 127 16.19 -1.63 5.39
C ILE A 127 16.01 -2.47 4.14
N MET A 128 16.41 -3.74 4.20
CA MET A 128 16.18 -4.74 3.17
C MET A 128 16.02 -6.11 3.82
N ASN A 129 14.82 -6.69 3.72
CA ASN A 129 14.55 -7.99 4.31
C ASN A 129 15.09 -9.17 3.47
N THR A 130 15.15 -10.35 4.05
CA THR A 130 15.63 -11.58 3.39
C THR A 130 14.87 -11.92 2.10
N PRO A 131 13.54 -11.83 2.01
CA PRO A 131 12.81 -12.01 0.75
C PRO A 131 13.23 -11.03 -0.35
N ALA A 132 13.50 -9.76 -0.03
CA ALA A 132 13.96 -8.78 -1.01
C ALA A 132 15.34 -9.13 -1.57
N ARG A 133 16.28 -9.55 -0.73
CA ARG A 133 17.59 -10.04 -1.16
C ARG A 133 17.48 -11.23 -2.12
N LYS A 134 16.64 -12.21 -1.76
CA LYS A 134 16.43 -13.40 -2.61
C LYS A 134 15.75 -13.07 -3.94
N LEU A 135 14.78 -12.15 -3.93
CA LEU A 135 14.07 -11.74 -5.14
C LEU A 135 15.00 -11.03 -6.13
N LEU A 136 15.85 -10.12 -5.63
CA LEU A 136 16.75 -9.32 -6.44
C LEU A 136 18.11 -10.03 -6.71
N GLY A 137 18.32 -11.23 -6.14
CA GLY A 137 19.55 -12.01 -6.33
C GLY A 137 20.79 -11.39 -5.66
N CYS A 138 20.59 -10.64 -4.57
CA CYS A 138 21.67 -9.97 -3.86
C CYS A 138 22.11 -10.81 -2.67
N ASP A 139 23.32 -11.38 -2.72
CA ASP A 139 23.92 -12.14 -1.61
C ASP A 139 24.57 -11.24 -0.55
N GLU A 140 24.92 -10.01 -0.91
CA GLU A 140 25.57 -9.06 -0.02
C GLU A 140 24.57 -8.18 0.74
N ASN A 141 24.99 -7.73 1.93
CA ASN A 141 24.25 -6.72 2.66
C ASN A 141 24.42 -5.36 1.99
N LEU A 142 23.38 -4.89 1.29
CA LEU A 142 23.38 -3.61 0.57
C LEU A 142 22.88 -2.44 1.42
N ILE A 143 22.72 -2.61 2.73
CA ILE A 143 22.36 -1.50 3.64
C ILE A 143 23.44 -0.43 3.59
N GLY A 144 23.02 0.81 3.36
CA GLY A 144 23.90 1.97 3.19
C GLY A 144 24.39 2.19 1.75
N ARG A 145 23.94 1.37 0.79
CA ARG A 145 24.21 1.57 -0.64
C ARG A 145 22.96 2.07 -1.37
N ASP A 146 23.17 2.68 -2.51
CA ASP A 146 22.09 3.14 -3.39
C ASP A 146 21.28 1.95 -3.97
N LEU A 147 19.98 2.15 -4.18
CA LEU A 147 19.04 1.18 -4.77
C LEU A 147 19.56 0.63 -6.12
N TYR A 148 20.31 1.43 -6.87
CA TYR A 148 20.92 1.04 -8.14
C TYR A 148 21.77 -0.24 -8.03
N PHE A 149 22.43 -0.48 -6.91
CA PHE A 149 23.25 -1.67 -6.71
C PHE A 149 22.43 -2.94 -6.42
N ALA A 150 21.17 -2.78 -6.02
CA ALA A 150 20.30 -3.90 -5.69
C ALA A 150 19.51 -4.43 -6.89
N VAL A 151 19.26 -3.60 -7.92
CA VAL A 151 18.41 -3.94 -9.05
C VAL A 151 19.25 -4.07 -10.31
N SER A 152 19.41 -5.30 -10.80
CA SER A 152 20.20 -5.59 -12.01
C SER A 152 19.45 -5.30 -13.32
N ASP A 153 18.11 -5.33 -13.27
CA ASP A 153 17.25 -5.06 -14.43
C ASP A 153 17.05 -3.55 -14.60
N ALA A 154 17.56 -2.98 -15.70
CA ALA A 154 17.53 -1.54 -15.94
C ALA A 154 16.11 -1.00 -16.16
N GLU A 155 15.21 -1.77 -16.78
CA GLU A 155 13.83 -1.37 -17.01
C GLU A 155 13.06 -1.38 -15.68
N PHE A 156 13.28 -2.40 -14.86
CA PHE A 156 12.68 -2.48 -13.52
C PHE A 156 13.17 -1.34 -12.63
N LEU A 157 14.47 -1.03 -12.65
CA LEU A 157 15.02 0.10 -11.92
C LEU A 157 14.41 1.42 -12.37
N SER A 158 14.27 1.66 -13.67
CA SER A 158 13.64 2.87 -14.22
C SER A 158 12.18 3.00 -13.77
N ALA A 159 11.44 1.89 -13.79
CA ALA A 159 10.05 1.86 -13.31
C ALA A 159 9.95 2.18 -11.81
N LEU A 160 10.86 1.66 -10.98
CA LEU A 160 10.95 1.95 -9.55
C LEU A 160 11.26 3.43 -9.28
N ILE A 161 12.23 4.00 -9.98
CA ILE A 161 12.61 5.42 -9.84
C ILE A 161 11.45 6.34 -10.24
N THR A 162 10.72 6.00 -11.30
CA THR A 162 9.53 6.75 -11.71
C THR A 162 8.45 6.68 -10.64
N ALA A 163 8.16 5.49 -10.11
CA ALA A 163 7.19 5.30 -9.04
C ALA A 163 7.59 6.03 -7.74
N LEU A 164 8.88 6.10 -7.43
CA LEU A 164 9.40 6.86 -6.28
C LEU A 164 9.19 8.37 -6.45
N LYS A 165 9.32 8.90 -7.66
CA LYS A 165 9.07 10.33 -7.95
C LYS A 165 7.59 10.69 -7.85
N ASP A 166 6.72 9.85 -8.41
CA ASP A 166 5.27 10.08 -8.46
C ASP A 166 4.58 9.92 -7.10
N GLY A 167 5.25 9.32 -6.11
CA GLY A 167 4.71 9.08 -4.77
C GLY A 167 4.09 7.71 -4.63
N THR A 168 2.99 7.58 -3.85
CA THR A 168 2.32 6.30 -3.61
C THR A 168 1.74 5.74 -4.91
N THR A 169 2.37 4.72 -5.45
CA THR A 169 2.01 4.12 -6.75
C THR A 169 2.03 2.60 -6.65
N LYS A 170 1.01 1.96 -7.24
CA LYS A 170 1.02 0.51 -7.49
C LYS A 170 1.41 0.28 -8.94
N LEU A 171 2.40 -0.59 -9.13
CA LEU A 171 2.91 -0.92 -10.44
C LEU A 171 3.03 -2.45 -10.55
N GLY A 172 2.60 -3.00 -11.69
CA GLY A 172 2.86 -4.40 -12.04
C GLY A 172 4.08 -4.50 -12.94
N TYR A 173 5.00 -5.41 -12.65
CA TYR A 173 6.19 -5.62 -13.46
C TYR A 173 6.44 -7.10 -13.71
N LYS A 174 6.96 -7.45 -14.89
CA LYS A 174 7.35 -8.83 -15.21
C LYS A 174 8.87 -8.93 -15.17
N LEU A 175 9.40 -9.57 -14.14
CA LEU A 175 10.83 -9.81 -13.97
C LEU A 175 11.15 -11.27 -14.35
N GLY A 176 11.70 -11.49 -15.53
CA GLY A 176 11.87 -12.84 -16.08
C GLY A 176 10.53 -13.59 -16.19
N ASP A 177 10.39 -14.73 -15.53
CA ASP A 177 9.13 -15.51 -15.48
C ASP A 177 8.20 -15.14 -14.32
N ARG A 178 8.59 -14.19 -13.47
CA ARG A 178 7.79 -13.77 -12.32
C ARG A 178 7.00 -12.51 -12.60
N TYR A 179 5.78 -12.49 -12.10
CA TYR A 179 4.95 -11.29 -12.08
C TYR A 179 5.02 -10.66 -10.70
N LEU A 180 5.48 -9.43 -10.64
CA LEU A 180 5.66 -8.67 -9.42
C LEU A 180 4.60 -7.58 -9.30
N SER A 181 4.00 -7.45 -8.13
CA SER A 181 3.23 -6.29 -7.73
C SER A 181 4.09 -5.42 -6.83
N VAL A 182 4.42 -4.23 -7.27
CA VAL A 182 5.23 -3.26 -6.54
C VAL A 182 4.33 -2.17 -5.99
N ASN A 183 4.44 -1.90 -4.70
CA ASN A 183 3.76 -0.80 -4.03
C ASN A 183 4.82 0.12 -3.42
N VAL A 184 4.83 1.37 -3.84
CA VAL A 184 5.71 2.41 -3.30
C VAL A 184 4.89 3.31 -2.41
N VAL A 185 5.35 3.51 -1.17
CA VAL A 185 4.72 4.37 -0.17
C VAL A 185 5.73 5.40 0.28
N LYS A 186 5.41 6.70 0.12
CA LYS A 186 6.18 7.78 0.74
C LYS A 186 5.79 7.93 2.20
N THR A 187 6.78 8.13 3.03
CA THR A 187 6.59 8.35 4.48
C THR A 187 6.62 9.84 4.75
N ASP A 188 5.64 10.35 5.51
CA ASP A 188 5.67 11.73 5.95
C ASP A 188 6.86 11.96 6.89
N SER A 189 7.61 13.04 6.65
CA SER A 189 8.89 13.41 7.29
C SER A 189 8.84 13.60 8.82
N GLY A 190 7.78 13.23 9.50
CA GLY A 190 7.61 13.38 10.95
C GLY A 190 7.59 12.08 11.76
N ILE A 191 7.58 10.91 11.09
CA ILE A 191 7.40 9.61 11.77
C ILE A 191 8.71 8.80 11.83
N MET A 192 9.58 8.93 10.81
CA MET A 192 10.88 8.26 10.76
C MET A 192 11.90 9.19 10.11
N ASP A 193 12.77 9.81 10.89
CA ASP A 193 13.77 10.79 10.41
C ASP A 193 14.74 10.25 9.34
N GLU A 194 14.85 8.94 9.17
CA GLU A 194 15.80 8.29 8.25
C GLU A 194 15.16 7.57 7.07
N ILE A 195 13.81 7.44 7.00
CA ILE A 195 13.13 6.70 5.93
C ILE A 195 12.15 7.64 5.22
N SER A 196 12.36 7.82 3.92
CA SER A 196 11.51 8.65 3.05
C SER A 196 10.53 7.83 2.24
N SER A 197 10.89 6.59 1.89
CA SER A 197 10.08 5.73 1.03
C SER A 197 10.20 4.26 1.40
N ILE A 198 9.11 3.52 1.25
CA ILE A 198 9.07 2.06 1.43
C ILE A 198 8.58 1.43 0.15
N ILE A 199 9.34 0.48 -0.39
CA ILE A 199 8.99 -0.34 -1.53
C ILE A 199 8.61 -1.73 -1.03
N ILE A 200 7.39 -2.15 -1.35
CA ILE A 200 6.88 -3.48 -1.05
C ILE A 200 6.67 -4.23 -2.35
N ILE A 201 7.35 -5.35 -2.54
CA ILE A 201 7.26 -6.17 -3.74
C ILE A 201 6.67 -7.52 -3.36
N SER A 202 5.58 -7.90 -4.04
CA SER A 202 4.92 -9.19 -3.87
C SER A 202 5.03 -9.99 -5.18
N ASP A 203 5.44 -11.25 -5.10
CA ASP A 203 5.33 -12.19 -6.23
C ASP A 203 3.88 -12.63 -6.35
N VAL A 204 3.24 -12.25 -7.44
CA VAL A 204 1.84 -12.57 -7.76
C VAL A 204 1.72 -13.53 -8.94
N SER A 205 2.78 -14.30 -9.21
CA SER A 205 2.83 -15.21 -10.36
C SER A 205 1.80 -16.33 -10.26
N ALA A 206 1.60 -16.88 -9.05
CA ALA A 206 0.62 -17.94 -8.83
C ALA A 206 -0.81 -17.44 -9.02
N GLU A 207 -1.12 -16.27 -8.47
CA GLU A 207 -2.43 -15.63 -8.63
C GLU A 207 -2.70 -15.30 -10.10
N LYS A 208 -1.71 -14.79 -10.82
CA LYS A 208 -1.81 -14.51 -12.27
C LYS A 208 -1.99 -15.75 -13.09
N LEU A 209 -1.25 -16.81 -12.81
CA LEU A 209 -1.40 -18.07 -13.52
C LEU A 209 -2.79 -18.65 -13.29
N ALA A 210 -3.28 -18.65 -12.05
CA ALA A 210 -4.64 -19.13 -11.74
C ALA A 210 -5.72 -18.28 -12.42
N ALA A 211 -5.57 -16.95 -12.44
CA ALA A 211 -6.47 -16.05 -13.14
C ALA A 211 -6.46 -16.31 -14.65
N LYS A 212 -5.28 -16.49 -15.25
CA LYS A 212 -5.14 -16.82 -16.67
C LYS A 212 -5.80 -18.16 -17.01
N GLN A 213 -5.52 -19.21 -16.22
CA GLN A 213 -6.13 -20.54 -16.43
C GLN A 213 -7.66 -20.47 -16.35
N ARG A 214 -8.20 -19.67 -15.41
CA ARG A 214 -9.64 -19.44 -15.30
C ARG A 214 -10.20 -18.74 -16.55
N SER A 215 -9.51 -17.73 -17.05
CA SER A 215 -9.90 -17.02 -18.25
C SER A 215 -9.85 -17.91 -19.49
N ASP A 216 -8.76 -18.66 -19.67
CA ASP A 216 -8.61 -19.60 -20.79
C ASP A 216 -9.72 -20.67 -20.75
N PHE A 217 -10.07 -21.16 -19.56
CA PHE A 217 -11.18 -22.09 -19.37
C PHE A 217 -12.52 -21.47 -19.81
N PHE A 218 -12.83 -20.25 -19.36
CA PHE A 218 -14.07 -19.59 -19.72
C PHE A 218 -14.12 -19.21 -21.20
N SER A 219 -13.01 -18.77 -21.77
CA SER A 219 -12.91 -18.48 -23.21
C SER A 219 -13.21 -19.73 -24.05
N ASN A 220 -12.54 -20.84 -23.73
CA ASN A 220 -12.76 -22.11 -24.45
C ASN A 220 -14.20 -22.63 -24.26
N ALA A 221 -14.69 -22.64 -23.01
CA ALA A 221 -16.07 -23.06 -22.73
C ALA A 221 -17.09 -22.18 -23.43
N GLY A 222 -16.85 -20.88 -23.53
CA GLY A 222 -17.72 -19.95 -24.25
C GLY A 222 -17.79 -20.23 -25.74
N HIS A 223 -16.66 -20.49 -26.40
CA HIS A 223 -16.61 -20.87 -27.79
C HIS A 223 -17.35 -22.22 -28.04
N GLU A 224 -17.12 -23.21 -27.19
CA GLU A 224 -17.76 -24.52 -27.26
C GLU A 224 -19.28 -24.49 -27.00
N LEU A 225 -19.75 -23.51 -26.19
CA LEU A 225 -21.18 -23.31 -25.92
C LEU A 225 -21.86 -22.45 -26.99
N LYS A 226 -21.16 -21.49 -27.60
CA LYS A 226 -21.72 -20.63 -28.66
C LYS A 226 -22.21 -21.43 -29.87
N THR A 227 -21.43 -22.39 -30.31
CA THR A 227 -21.74 -23.21 -31.51
C THR A 227 -23.08 -23.97 -31.39
N PRO A 228 -23.34 -24.80 -30.35
CA PRO A 228 -24.61 -25.46 -30.18
C PRO A 228 -25.77 -24.51 -29.96
N LEU A 229 -25.56 -23.38 -29.27
CA LEU A 229 -26.59 -22.37 -29.06
C LEU A 229 -27.00 -21.71 -30.37
N THR A 230 -26.05 -21.33 -31.23
CA THR A 230 -26.35 -20.81 -32.59
C THR A 230 -27.11 -21.82 -33.41
N SER A 231 -26.79 -23.12 -33.32
CA SER A 231 -27.54 -24.19 -34.02
C SER A 231 -28.98 -24.30 -33.49
N ILE A 232 -29.18 -24.23 -32.15
CA ILE A 232 -30.53 -24.28 -31.55
C ILE A 232 -31.34 -23.05 -31.98
N GLN A 233 -30.74 -21.85 -31.98
CA GLN A 233 -31.37 -20.61 -32.46
C GLN A 233 -31.80 -20.73 -33.89
N GLY A 234 -30.93 -21.15 -34.81
CA GLY A 234 -31.25 -21.32 -36.22
C GLY A 234 -32.35 -22.37 -36.48
N LEU A 235 -32.31 -23.50 -35.73
CA LEU A 235 -33.37 -24.51 -35.85
C LEU A 235 -34.73 -24.01 -35.34
N THR A 236 -34.73 -23.24 -34.25
CA THR A 236 -35.97 -22.66 -33.71
C THR A 236 -36.51 -21.53 -34.58
N GLU A 237 -35.67 -20.72 -35.23
CA GLU A 237 -36.08 -19.73 -36.24
C GLU A 237 -36.77 -20.42 -37.43
N LEU A 238 -36.18 -21.49 -37.96
CA LEU A 238 -36.78 -22.26 -39.03
C LEU A 238 -38.11 -22.92 -38.65
N LEU A 239 -38.26 -23.32 -37.37
CA LEU A 239 -39.53 -23.85 -36.87
C LEU A 239 -40.58 -22.76 -36.74
N LEU A 240 -40.21 -21.58 -36.23
CA LEU A 240 -41.11 -20.42 -36.14
C LEU A 240 -41.61 -19.95 -37.48
N ASP A 241 -40.72 -19.91 -38.50
CA ASP A 241 -41.08 -19.51 -39.86
C ASP A 241 -42.08 -20.50 -40.56
N LYS A 242 -42.01 -21.80 -40.20
CA LYS A 242 -42.83 -22.83 -40.80
C LYS A 242 -44.08 -23.19 -40.02
N THR A 243 -44.28 -22.66 -38.84
CA THR A 243 -45.36 -23.04 -37.92
C THR A 243 -46.36 -21.91 -37.76
N GLN A 244 -47.66 -22.22 -37.71
CA GLN A 244 -48.69 -21.21 -37.49
C GLN A 244 -48.57 -20.59 -36.07
N GLU A 245 -48.65 -19.27 -35.99
CA GLU A 245 -48.44 -18.50 -34.75
C GLU A 245 -49.33 -18.93 -33.56
N ASP A 246 -50.54 -19.41 -33.83
CA ASP A 246 -51.50 -19.86 -32.80
C ASP A 246 -51.32 -21.32 -32.37
N SER A 247 -50.39 -22.07 -33.02
CA SER A 247 -50.19 -23.48 -32.73
C SER A 247 -49.43 -23.71 -31.41
N PRO A 248 -49.66 -24.84 -30.72
CA PRO A 248 -48.85 -25.22 -29.57
C PRO A 248 -47.35 -25.34 -29.88
N GLU A 249 -47.04 -25.84 -31.11
CA GLU A 249 -45.70 -26.04 -31.62
C GLU A 249 -44.93 -24.71 -31.75
N TYR A 250 -45.61 -23.66 -32.26
CA TYR A 250 -45.06 -22.32 -32.34
C TYR A 250 -44.67 -21.79 -30.95
N LYS A 251 -45.56 -21.92 -29.96
CA LYS A 251 -45.32 -21.48 -28.60
C LYS A 251 -44.12 -22.22 -27.95
N TYR A 252 -43.94 -23.50 -28.25
CA TYR A 252 -42.77 -24.25 -27.78
C TYR A 252 -41.49 -23.78 -28.48
N ALA A 253 -41.51 -23.61 -29.81
CA ALA A 253 -40.36 -23.15 -30.58
C ALA A 253 -39.94 -21.75 -30.11
N GLU A 254 -40.87 -20.82 -29.94
CA GLU A 254 -40.64 -19.48 -29.42
C GLU A 254 -40.00 -19.48 -28.01
N ARG A 255 -40.49 -20.37 -27.14
CA ARG A 255 -39.93 -20.51 -25.80
C ARG A 255 -38.49 -21.06 -25.81
N ILE A 256 -38.23 -22.05 -26.67
CA ILE A 256 -36.88 -22.62 -26.84
C ILE A 256 -35.93 -21.54 -27.39
N HIS A 257 -36.38 -20.81 -28.41
CA HIS A 257 -35.62 -19.74 -29.03
C HIS A 257 -35.21 -18.67 -27.99
N ARG A 258 -36.17 -18.18 -27.21
CA ARG A 258 -35.90 -17.19 -26.13
C ARG A 258 -34.95 -17.71 -25.05
N GLU A 259 -35.02 -18.98 -24.64
CA GLU A 259 -34.08 -19.55 -23.70
C GLU A 259 -32.68 -19.74 -24.31
N ALA A 260 -32.58 -20.04 -25.60
CA ALA A 260 -31.29 -20.13 -26.30
C ALA A 260 -30.63 -18.75 -26.45
N GLU A 261 -31.38 -17.70 -26.79
CA GLU A 261 -30.90 -16.32 -26.79
C GLU A 261 -30.39 -15.89 -25.42
N ARG A 262 -31.14 -16.20 -24.37
CA ARG A 262 -30.76 -15.90 -22.99
C ARG A 262 -29.48 -16.61 -22.55
N LEU A 263 -29.32 -17.90 -22.90
CA LEU A 263 -28.10 -18.64 -22.62
C LEU A 263 -26.92 -18.06 -23.39
N GLY A 264 -27.11 -17.67 -24.66
CA GLY A 264 -26.10 -16.99 -25.47
C GLY A 264 -25.60 -15.71 -24.81
N SER A 265 -26.51 -14.87 -24.34
CA SER A 265 -26.18 -13.64 -23.62
C SER A 265 -25.40 -13.91 -22.32
N LEU A 266 -25.80 -14.92 -21.54
CA LEU A 266 -25.09 -15.32 -20.32
C LEU A 266 -23.64 -15.77 -20.59
N VAL A 267 -23.45 -16.58 -21.65
CA VAL A 267 -22.13 -17.07 -22.08
C VAL A 267 -21.25 -15.88 -22.51
N MET A 268 -21.80 -14.97 -23.32
CA MET A 268 -21.05 -13.79 -23.77
C MET A 268 -20.66 -12.84 -22.61
N ASP A 269 -21.57 -12.61 -21.67
CA ASP A 269 -21.28 -11.78 -20.51
C ASP A 269 -20.23 -12.42 -19.58
N MET A 270 -20.24 -13.75 -19.44
CA MET A 270 -19.25 -14.50 -18.68
C MET A 270 -17.85 -14.41 -19.32
N LEU A 271 -17.79 -14.48 -20.65
CA LEU A 271 -16.55 -14.27 -21.41
C LEU A 271 -16.01 -12.86 -21.21
N ARG A 272 -16.85 -11.84 -21.38
CA ARG A 272 -16.48 -10.43 -21.16
C ARG A 272 -15.94 -10.21 -19.74
N LEU A 273 -16.58 -10.77 -18.73
CA LEU A 273 -16.13 -10.65 -17.36
C LEU A 273 -14.76 -11.30 -17.14
N SER A 274 -14.52 -12.45 -17.75
CA SER A 274 -13.23 -13.15 -17.68
C SER A 274 -12.11 -12.34 -18.34
N ASP A 275 -12.36 -11.74 -19.50
CA ASP A 275 -11.39 -10.91 -20.21
C ASP A 275 -11.03 -9.66 -19.38
N ILE A 276 -12.02 -9.03 -18.78
CA ILE A 276 -11.82 -7.83 -17.94
C ILE A 276 -11.01 -8.16 -16.68
N GLU A 277 -11.23 -9.31 -16.02
CA GLU A 277 -10.44 -9.74 -14.87
C GLU A 277 -8.94 -9.89 -15.17
N ASN A 278 -8.61 -10.37 -16.37
CA ASN A 278 -7.22 -10.48 -16.82
C ASN A 278 -6.52 -9.12 -16.97
N ILE A 279 -7.22 -8.11 -17.47
CA ILE A 279 -6.66 -6.77 -17.74
C ILE A 279 -6.26 -6.05 -16.44
N GLN A 280 -6.99 -6.24 -15.34
CA GLN A 280 -6.69 -5.61 -14.05
C GLN A 280 -5.27 -5.96 -13.53
N PHE A 281 -4.73 -7.10 -13.94
CA PHE A 281 -3.38 -7.54 -13.61
C PHE A 281 -2.31 -7.11 -14.63
N MET A 282 -2.69 -6.57 -15.79
CA MET A 282 -1.78 -6.18 -16.87
C MET A 282 -1.69 -4.66 -17.06
N ARG A 283 -1.69 -3.85 -16.02
CA ARG A 283 -1.30 -2.43 -16.16
C ARG A 283 0.14 -2.38 -16.68
N GLY A 284 0.28 -2.14 -17.98
CA GLY A 284 1.58 -2.06 -18.68
C GLY A 284 1.60 -2.67 -20.08
N ALA A 285 0.60 -3.51 -20.47
CA ALA A 285 0.48 -4.07 -21.82
C ALA A 285 -0.99 -4.07 -22.23
N GLY A 286 -1.67 -2.93 -22.13
CA GLY A 286 -3.08 -2.78 -22.40
C GLY A 286 -3.33 -2.15 -23.78
N ASP A 287 -4.57 -2.26 -24.22
CA ASP A 287 -5.10 -1.60 -25.41
C ASP A 287 -4.73 -0.10 -25.43
N PRO A 288 -4.54 0.48 -26.62
CA PRO A 288 -4.10 1.88 -26.72
C PRO A 288 -5.12 2.80 -26.04
N VAL A 289 -4.65 3.53 -25.06
CA VAL A 289 -5.42 4.57 -24.38
C VAL A 289 -5.54 5.75 -25.34
N VAL A 290 -6.78 6.08 -25.75
CA VAL A 290 -7.09 7.19 -26.64
C VAL A 290 -7.99 8.20 -25.95
N ALA A 291 -8.05 9.40 -26.49
CA ALA A 291 -9.04 10.38 -26.09
C ALA A 291 -10.43 9.96 -26.60
N VAL A 292 -11.35 9.64 -25.68
CA VAL A 292 -12.70 9.19 -25.99
C VAL A 292 -13.70 10.28 -25.65
N ASP A 293 -14.47 10.72 -26.63
CA ASP A 293 -15.60 11.63 -26.43
C ASP A 293 -16.81 10.86 -25.87
N LEU A 294 -17.17 11.14 -24.62
CA LEU A 294 -18.31 10.49 -23.97
C LEU A 294 -19.64 10.79 -24.61
N LYS A 295 -19.80 11.97 -25.25
CA LYS A 295 -21.06 12.35 -25.93
C LYS A 295 -21.24 11.54 -27.21
N GLU A 296 -20.18 11.35 -27.98
CA GLU A 296 -20.21 10.53 -29.18
C GLU A 296 -20.60 9.09 -28.85
N VAL A 297 -19.92 8.48 -27.86
CA VAL A 297 -20.20 7.11 -27.41
C VAL A 297 -21.64 7.01 -26.86
N ALA A 298 -22.09 7.97 -26.04
CA ALA A 298 -23.45 7.95 -25.50
C ALA A 298 -24.51 8.05 -26.59
N THR A 299 -24.27 8.89 -27.60
CA THR A 299 -25.20 9.06 -28.73
C THR A 299 -25.29 7.79 -29.57
N GLU A 300 -24.14 7.14 -29.84
CA GLU A 300 -24.11 5.85 -30.57
C GLU A 300 -24.89 4.76 -29.82
N VAL A 301 -24.65 4.63 -28.51
CA VAL A 301 -25.35 3.65 -27.67
C VAL A 301 -26.85 3.93 -27.61
N VAL A 302 -27.27 5.19 -27.41
CA VAL A 302 -28.69 5.57 -27.38
C VAL A 302 -29.36 5.24 -28.71
N SER A 303 -28.71 5.53 -29.84
CA SER A 303 -29.23 5.20 -31.17
C SER A 303 -29.39 3.69 -31.35
N SER A 304 -28.47 2.89 -30.84
CA SER A 304 -28.58 1.40 -30.93
C SER A 304 -29.72 0.82 -30.09
N LEU A 305 -30.18 1.54 -29.05
CA LEU A 305 -31.27 1.14 -28.16
C LEU A 305 -32.61 1.84 -28.47
N GLU A 306 -32.69 2.59 -29.58
CA GLU A 306 -33.90 3.28 -30.00
C GLU A 306 -35.11 2.36 -30.18
N PRO A 307 -35.00 1.15 -30.80
CA PRO A 307 -36.13 0.23 -30.94
C PRO A 307 -36.71 -0.24 -29.59
N GLU A 308 -35.86 -0.44 -28.57
CA GLU A 308 -36.28 -0.82 -27.24
C GLU A 308 -36.92 0.37 -26.49
N ALA A 309 -36.40 1.57 -26.69
CA ALA A 309 -36.92 2.79 -26.10
C ALA A 309 -38.30 3.15 -26.70
N GLU A 310 -38.47 3.04 -28.01
CA GLU A 310 -39.73 3.26 -28.71
C GLU A 310 -40.86 2.31 -28.27
N LYS A 311 -40.56 1.02 -28.05
CA LYS A 311 -41.52 0.03 -27.51
C LYS A 311 -42.11 0.45 -26.18
N LYS A 312 -41.42 1.30 -25.40
CA LYS A 312 -41.85 1.81 -24.10
C LYS A 312 -42.17 3.29 -24.13
N GLU A 313 -42.16 3.93 -25.28
CA GLU A 313 -42.40 5.36 -25.48
C GLU A 313 -41.52 6.22 -24.56
N LEU A 314 -40.23 5.89 -24.46
CA LEU A 314 -39.29 6.57 -23.60
C LEU A 314 -38.73 7.83 -24.26
N ALA A 315 -38.70 8.94 -23.48
CA ALA A 315 -37.91 10.11 -23.87
C ALA A 315 -36.46 9.92 -23.44
N VAL A 316 -35.53 9.80 -24.40
CA VAL A 316 -34.09 9.64 -24.13
C VAL A 316 -33.35 10.91 -24.54
N THR A 317 -32.55 11.47 -23.63
CA THR A 317 -31.76 12.69 -23.91
C THR A 317 -30.29 12.48 -23.59
N VAL A 318 -29.41 13.06 -24.42
CA VAL A 318 -27.96 13.12 -24.18
C VAL A 318 -27.54 14.58 -24.11
N THR A 319 -26.96 15.01 -22.99
CA THR A 319 -26.59 16.42 -22.75
C THR A 319 -25.18 16.51 -22.19
N GLY A 320 -24.54 17.68 -22.45
CA GLY A 320 -23.18 17.95 -22.00
C GLY A 320 -22.11 17.40 -22.93
N GLU A 321 -20.86 17.52 -22.51
CA GLU A 321 -19.67 17.06 -23.24
C GLU A 321 -18.55 16.75 -22.25
N GLY A 322 -17.61 15.88 -22.65
CA GLY A 322 -16.47 15.52 -21.83
C GLY A 322 -15.64 14.43 -22.47
N THR A 323 -14.33 14.54 -22.33
CA THR A 323 -13.35 13.60 -22.90
C THR A 323 -12.62 12.87 -21.78
N VAL A 324 -12.48 11.55 -21.93
CA VAL A 324 -11.72 10.68 -21.03
C VAL A 324 -10.61 9.96 -21.80
N PHE A 325 -9.47 9.73 -21.16
CA PHE A 325 -8.39 8.93 -21.74
C PHE A 325 -8.56 7.47 -21.30
N ALA A 326 -9.00 6.63 -22.22
CA ALA A 326 -9.33 5.24 -21.94
C ALA A 326 -9.33 4.38 -23.22
N ASP A 327 -9.51 3.08 -23.10
CA ASP A 327 -9.89 2.20 -24.21
C ASP A 327 -11.35 2.49 -24.60
N GLN A 328 -11.58 2.86 -25.86
CA GLN A 328 -12.90 3.19 -26.40
C GLN A 328 -13.92 2.05 -26.19
N LYS A 329 -13.49 0.79 -26.35
CA LYS A 329 -14.37 -0.38 -26.15
C LYS A 329 -14.84 -0.50 -24.70
N LYS A 330 -13.97 -0.19 -23.74
CA LYS A 330 -14.30 -0.25 -22.31
C LYS A 330 -15.28 0.87 -21.92
N ILE A 331 -15.10 2.06 -22.46
CA ILE A 331 -16.06 3.16 -22.24
C ILE A 331 -17.40 2.83 -22.87
N PHE A 332 -17.41 2.31 -24.12
CA PHE A 332 -18.62 1.85 -24.80
C PHE A 332 -19.36 0.79 -23.96
N GLU A 333 -18.62 -0.13 -23.32
CA GLU A 333 -19.17 -1.16 -22.44
C GLU A 333 -19.83 -0.58 -21.17
N ILE A 334 -19.21 0.43 -20.53
CA ILE A 334 -19.83 1.15 -19.41
C ILE A 334 -21.15 1.77 -19.86
N VAL A 335 -21.12 2.59 -20.92
CA VAL A 335 -22.27 3.34 -21.38
C VAL A 335 -23.41 2.39 -21.78
N THR A 336 -23.11 1.33 -22.54
CA THR A 336 -24.09 0.32 -22.98
C THR A 336 -24.77 -0.35 -21.80
N ASN A 337 -24.01 -0.80 -20.78
CA ASN A 337 -24.57 -1.46 -19.62
C ASN A 337 -25.48 -0.52 -18.80
N LEU A 338 -25.09 0.74 -18.65
CA LEU A 338 -25.86 1.70 -17.87
C LEU A 338 -27.12 2.17 -18.60
N VAL A 339 -27.02 2.53 -19.89
CA VAL A 339 -28.16 3.00 -20.69
C VAL A 339 -29.15 1.85 -20.93
N SER A 340 -28.68 0.64 -21.25
CA SER A 340 -29.58 -0.51 -21.42
C SER A 340 -30.32 -0.86 -20.14
N ASN A 341 -29.70 -0.75 -18.96
CA ASN A 341 -30.39 -0.89 -17.69
C ASN A 341 -31.47 0.18 -17.50
N ALA A 342 -31.16 1.46 -17.78
CA ALA A 342 -32.09 2.56 -17.68
C ALA A 342 -33.31 2.41 -18.60
N VAL A 343 -33.12 1.88 -19.82
CA VAL A 343 -34.20 1.56 -20.77
C VAL A 343 -35.00 0.33 -20.33
N ASN A 344 -34.30 -0.77 -19.96
CA ASN A 344 -34.93 -2.04 -19.64
C ASN A 344 -35.77 -1.99 -18.36
N TYR A 345 -35.32 -1.27 -17.34
CA TYR A 345 -36.03 -1.17 -16.06
C TYR A 345 -36.91 0.08 -15.94
N ASN A 346 -37.13 0.82 -17.06
CA ASN A 346 -38.03 1.96 -17.09
C ASN A 346 -39.51 1.54 -17.16
N LYS A 347 -40.37 2.52 -16.85
CA LYS A 347 -41.79 2.43 -17.01
C LYS A 347 -42.22 2.91 -18.39
N GLN A 348 -43.43 2.57 -18.82
CA GLN A 348 -44.04 3.13 -20.03
C GLN A 348 -44.11 4.65 -19.92
N ASN A 349 -43.85 5.38 -21.00
CA ASN A 349 -43.80 6.86 -21.07
C ASN A 349 -42.79 7.47 -20.08
N GLY A 350 -41.75 6.76 -19.75
CA GLY A 350 -40.68 7.21 -18.86
C GLY A 350 -39.64 8.06 -19.57
N ARG A 351 -38.58 8.39 -18.80
CA ARG A 351 -37.46 9.20 -19.31
C ARG A 351 -36.14 8.59 -18.93
N VAL A 352 -35.12 8.75 -19.79
CA VAL A 352 -33.70 8.46 -19.54
C VAL A 352 -32.88 9.68 -19.91
N ASP A 353 -32.18 10.25 -18.94
CA ASP A 353 -31.30 11.41 -19.16
C ASP A 353 -29.85 10.98 -18.99
N VAL A 354 -29.06 11.07 -20.06
CA VAL A 354 -27.62 10.88 -20.05
C VAL A 354 -26.96 12.26 -19.99
N MET A 355 -26.29 12.56 -18.87
CA MET A 355 -25.67 13.85 -18.60
C MET A 355 -24.16 13.66 -18.46
N ILE A 356 -23.43 14.46 -19.20
CA ILE A 356 -21.96 14.48 -19.17
C ILE A 356 -21.54 15.85 -18.68
N ALA A 357 -20.62 15.87 -17.70
CA ALA A 357 -20.07 17.12 -17.19
C ALA A 357 -18.55 17.02 -17.10
N ASP A 358 -17.89 18.01 -17.68
CA ASP A 358 -16.43 18.15 -17.66
C ASP A 358 -16.05 19.32 -16.72
N ASN A 359 -15.51 18.99 -15.56
CA ASN A 359 -15.02 19.94 -14.56
C ASN A 359 -13.49 20.00 -14.57
N ALA A 360 -12.91 20.94 -13.81
CA ALA A 360 -11.45 21.13 -13.73
C ALA A 360 -10.70 19.85 -13.36
N GLU A 361 -11.23 19.05 -12.42
CA GLU A 361 -10.56 17.87 -11.86
C GLU A 361 -11.21 16.54 -12.29
N THR A 362 -12.46 16.57 -12.75
CA THR A 362 -13.23 15.36 -13.00
C THR A 362 -14.04 15.43 -14.27
N VAL A 363 -14.23 14.27 -14.92
CA VAL A 363 -15.25 14.08 -15.95
C VAL A 363 -16.30 13.12 -15.39
N THR A 364 -17.58 13.52 -15.46
CA THR A 364 -18.68 12.77 -14.86
C THR A 364 -19.66 12.32 -15.94
N LEU A 365 -20.00 11.04 -15.96
CA LEU A 365 -21.10 10.46 -16.74
C LEU A 365 -22.21 10.07 -15.77
N LYS A 366 -23.38 10.68 -15.91
CA LYS A 366 -24.55 10.44 -15.07
C LYS A 366 -25.72 9.97 -15.92
N ILE A 367 -26.29 8.82 -15.60
CA ILE A 367 -27.49 8.27 -16.24
C ILE A 367 -28.60 8.24 -15.19
N ALA A 368 -29.69 8.95 -15.48
CA ALA A 368 -30.88 9.03 -14.62
C ALA A 368 -32.09 8.45 -15.36
N ASP A 369 -32.81 7.56 -14.73
CA ASP A 369 -34.05 6.99 -15.24
C ASP A 369 -35.22 7.24 -14.29
N THR A 370 -36.45 7.27 -14.83
CA THR A 370 -37.69 7.36 -14.08
C THR A 370 -38.38 6.01 -13.88
N GLY A 371 -37.60 4.92 -13.90
CA GLY A 371 -38.05 3.56 -13.87
C GLY A 371 -38.64 3.08 -12.55
N ILE A 372 -38.59 1.79 -12.32
CA ILE A 372 -39.14 1.14 -11.12
C ILE A 372 -38.39 1.45 -9.83
N GLY A 373 -37.15 1.95 -9.94
CA GLY A 373 -36.27 2.16 -8.80
C GLY A 373 -35.90 0.90 -8.04
N ILE A 374 -35.06 1.03 -7.03
CA ILE A 374 -34.45 -0.08 -6.28
C ILE A 374 -34.58 0.18 -4.79
N GLU A 375 -35.00 -0.81 -4.01
CA GLU A 375 -35.03 -0.70 -2.55
C GLU A 375 -33.60 -0.60 -1.98
N LYS A 376 -33.40 0.25 -0.97
CA LYS A 376 -32.08 0.53 -0.34
C LYS A 376 -31.31 -0.73 0.07
N LYS A 377 -31.99 -1.78 0.52
CA LYS A 377 -31.37 -3.05 0.94
C LYS A 377 -30.62 -3.77 -0.18
N HIS A 378 -30.98 -3.52 -1.45
CA HIS A 378 -30.39 -4.15 -2.61
C HIS A 378 -29.19 -3.38 -3.20
N ILE A 379 -29.12 -2.05 -2.97
CA ILE A 379 -28.10 -1.18 -3.57
C ILE A 379 -26.64 -1.69 -3.33
N PRO A 380 -26.24 -2.08 -2.10
CA PRO A 380 -24.88 -2.55 -1.86
C PRO A 380 -24.52 -3.81 -2.64
N ARG A 381 -25.51 -4.58 -3.07
CA ARG A 381 -25.34 -5.87 -3.73
C ARG A 381 -25.48 -5.81 -5.25
N LEU A 382 -25.88 -4.68 -5.83
CA LEU A 382 -26.15 -4.55 -7.27
C LEU A 382 -24.94 -4.87 -8.16
N CYS A 383 -23.73 -4.65 -7.64
CA CYS A 383 -22.47 -4.95 -8.33
C CYS A 383 -21.94 -6.36 -8.03
N GLU A 384 -22.67 -7.20 -7.26
CA GLU A 384 -22.35 -8.61 -7.11
C GLU A 384 -22.70 -9.37 -8.40
N ARG A 385 -21.86 -10.33 -8.79
CA ARG A 385 -22.07 -11.14 -9.99
C ARG A 385 -23.35 -11.95 -9.88
N PHE A 386 -24.14 -12.02 -10.96
CA PHE A 386 -25.41 -12.73 -11.04
C PHE A 386 -26.47 -12.25 -10.03
N TYR A 387 -26.22 -11.14 -9.33
CA TYR A 387 -27.20 -10.58 -8.41
C TYR A 387 -28.33 -9.88 -9.16
N ARG A 388 -29.55 -10.13 -8.72
CA ARG A 388 -30.80 -9.56 -9.29
C ARG A 388 -31.82 -9.38 -8.18
N VAL A 389 -32.48 -8.22 -8.18
CA VAL A 389 -33.51 -7.86 -7.18
C VAL A 389 -34.73 -8.78 -7.27
N ASP A 390 -35.17 -9.13 -8.50
CA ASP A 390 -36.31 -10.00 -8.74
C ASP A 390 -36.01 -11.03 -9.84
N LYS A 391 -35.97 -12.31 -9.46
CA LYS A 391 -35.73 -13.43 -10.37
C LYS A 391 -36.91 -13.74 -11.30
N SER A 392 -38.13 -13.33 -10.93
CA SER A 392 -39.36 -13.67 -11.68
C SER A 392 -39.65 -12.67 -12.79
N ARG A 393 -39.56 -11.37 -12.56
CA ARG A 393 -39.69 -10.31 -13.56
C ARG A 393 -38.58 -10.33 -14.61
N SER A 394 -37.40 -10.72 -14.19
CA SER A 394 -36.20 -10.71 -15.00
C SER A 394 -36.13 -11.82 -16.05
N LYS A 395 -37.02 -12.82 -16.00
CA LYS A 395 -37.20 -13.77 -17.10
C LYS A 395 -37.76 -13.11 -18.38
N LYS A 396 -38.48 -11.98 -18.24
CA LYS A 396 -39.05 -11.22 -19.38
C LYS A 396 -38.08 -10.20 -19.98
N THR A 397 -37.08 -9.72 -19.22
CA THR A 397 -36.13 -8.66 -19.65
C THR A 397 -34.74 -9.20 -20.02
N GLY A 398 -34.51 -10.52 -19.98
CA GLY A 398 -33.29 -11.17 -20.46
C GLY A 398 -31.97 -10.84 -19.69
N GLY A 399 -32.00 -9.99 -18.67
CA GLY A 399 -30.79 -9.53 -18.00
C GLY A 399 -30.03 -10.64 -17.28
N THR A 400 -28.70 -10.67 -17.37
CA THR A 400 -27.80 -11.70 -16.82
C THR A 400 -27.40 -11.44 -15.35
N GLY A 401 -27.51 -10.20 -14.88
CA GLY A 401 -26.99 -9.76 -13.58
C GLY A 401 -25.49 -9.53 -13.54
N LEU A 402 -24.86 -9.38 -14.71
CA LEU A 402 -23.43 -9.13 -14.85
C LEU A 402 -23.09 -7.68 -15.25
N GLY A 403 -24.03 -6.95 -15.86
CA GLY A 403 -23.77 -5.61 -16.41
C GLY A 403 -23.18 -4.61 -15.39
N LEU A 404 -23.75 -4.47 -14.20
CA LEU A 404 -23.20 -3.58 -13.17
C LEU A 404 -21.90 -4.10 -12.54
N ALA A 405 -21.68 -5.41 -12.51
CA ALA A 405 -20.40 -5.98 -12.09
C ALA A 405 -19.30 -5.63 -13.10
N ILE A 406 -19.60 -5.68 -14.40
CA ILE A 406 -18.71 -5.23 -15.48
C ILE A 406 -18.39 -3.74 -15.32
N VAL A 407 -19.40 -2.88 -15.16
CA VAL A 407 -19.21 -1.44 -14.95
C VAL A 407 -18.29 -1.17 -13.76
N LYS A 408 -18.56 -1.78 -12.59
CA LYS A 408 -17.72 -1.66 -11.41
C LYS A 408 -16.27 -2.04 -11.68
N HIS A 409 -16.08 -3.11 -12.44
CA HIS A 409 -14.75 -3.63 -12.75
C HIS A 409 -14.00 -2.70 -13.70
N VAL A 410 -14.65 -2.20 -14.76
CA VAL A 410 -14.04 -1.22 -15.68
C VAL A 410 -13.74 0.10 -14.93
N CYS A 411 -14.64 0.56 -14.06
CA CYS A 411 -14.36 1.72 -13.18
C CYS A 411 -13.10 1.51 -12.33
N ALA A 412 -12.87 0.30 -11.79
CA ALA A 412 -11.68 -0.01 -11.01
C ALA A 412 -10.38 0.04 -11.85
N ILE A 413 -10.43 -0.31 -13.15
CA ILE A 413 -9.29 -0.19 -14.06
C ILE A 413 -8.85 1.27 -14.21
N TYR A 414 -9.79 2.20 -14.35
CA TYR A 414 -9.52 3.63 -14.54
C TYR A 414 -9.56 4.44 -13.24
N GLU A 415 -9.62 3.79 -12.07
CA GLU A 415 -9.76 4.42 -10.75
C GLU A 415 -10.94 5.41 -10.69
N ALA A 416 -11.98 5.14 -11.49
CA ALA A 416 -13.20 5.91 -11.52
C ALA A 416 -14.12 5.50 -10.36
N LYS A 417 -14.85 6.46 -9.82
CA LYS A 417 -15.82 6.24 -8.76
C LYS A 417 -17.18 5.91 -9.37
N LEU A 418 -17.83 4.85 -8.89
CA LEU A 418 -19.18 4.45 -9.25
C LEU A 418 -20.11 4.71 -8.06
N ASP A 419 -21.10 5.56 -8.24
CA ASP A 419 -22.15 5.85 -7.26
C ASP A 419 -23.52 5.47 -7.82
N ILE A 420 -24.38 4.86 -6.99
CA ILE A 420 -25.74 4.44 -7.36
C ILE A 420 -26.72 4.97 -6.32
N GLU A 421 -27.65 5.82 -6.76
CA GLU A 421 -28.73 6.36 -5.97
C GLU A 421 -30.06 5.90 -6.55
N SER A 422 -30.97 5.39 -5.73
CA SER A 422 -32.27 4.92 -6.21
C SER A 422 -33.35 5.03 -5.15
N VAL A 423 -34.55 5.38 -5.60
CA VAL A 423 -35.78 5.39 -4.79
C VAL A 423 -36.77 4.46 -5.45
N PHE A 424 -37.22 3.45 -4.70
CA PHE A 424 -38.19 2.49 -5.21
C PHE A 424 -39.50 3.20 -5.61
N GLY A 425 -39.93 2.97 -6.84
CA GLY A 425 -41.09 3.62 -7.41
C GLY A 425 -40.81 4.93 -8.18
N GLU A 426 -39.65 5.56 -8.02
CA GLU A 426 -39.32 6.85 -8.64
C GLU A 426 -38.32 6.74 -9.76
N GLY A 427 -37.23 5.95 -9.56
CA GLY A 427 -36.20 5.74 -10.57
C GLY A 427 -34.81 5.50 -9.98
N THR A 428 -33.80 5.48 -10.84
CA THR A 428 -32.40 5.24 -10.47
C THR A 428 -31.48 6.27 -11.13
N VAL A 429 -30.43 6.66 -10.41
CA VAL A 429 -29.35 7.52 -10.89
C VAL A 429 -28.05 6.77 -10.69
N VAL A 430 -27.32 6.55 -11.77
CA VAL A 430 -25.98 5.97 -11.74
C VAL A 430 -24.97 7.00 -12.22
N THR A 431 -23.94 7.23 -11.42
CA THR A 431 -22.89 8.23 -11.69
C THR A 431 -21.52 7.57 -11.73
N VAL A 432 -20.80 7.77 -12.83
CA VAL A 432 -19.40 7.37 -12.97
C VAL A 432 -18.55 8.65 -13.03
N THR A 433 -17.59 8.77 -12.11
CA THR A 433 -16.70 9.94 -12.01
C THR A 433 -15.26 9.52 -12.29
N PHE A 434 -14.69 10.06 -13.34
CA PHE A 434 -13.30 9.87 -13.72
C PHE A 434 -12.46 11.05 -13.17
N MET A 435 -11.34 10.74 -12.50
CA MET A 435 -10.39 11.74 -12.02
C MET A 435 -9.36 12.05 -13.10
N LYS A 436 -9.24 13.31 -13.55
CA LYS A 436 -8.30 13.71 -14.59
C LYS A 436 -6.84 13.45 -14.22
N SER A 437 -6.49 13.61 -12.95
CA SER A 437 -5.16 13.32 -12.41
C SER A 437 -4.77 11.83 -12.42
N LYS A 438 -5.76 10.94 -12.57
CA LYS A 438 -5.56 9.47 -12.57
C LYS A 438 -5.75 8.85 -13.95
N MET A 439 -6.11 9.64 -14.94
CA MET A 439 -6.20 9.19 -16.31
C MET A 439 -4.79 8.97 -16.88
N PRO A 440 -4.55 7.86 -17.60
CA PRO A 440 -3.31 7.68 -18.31
C PRO A 440 -3.13 8.84 -19.32
N CYS A 441 -1.95 9.47 -19.33
CA CYS A 441 -1.62 10.44 -20.37
C CYS A 441 -1.65 9.75 -21.74
N ALA A 442 -2.23 10.42 -22.73
CA ALA A 442 -2.07 9.99 -24.11
C ALA A 442 -0.56 9.86 -24.39
N ALA A 443 -0.14 8.69 -24.89
CA ALA A 443 1.21 8.57 -25.42
C ALA A 443 1.38 9.64 -26.49
N THR A 444 2.24 10.61 -26.21
CA THR A 444 2.62 11.63 -27.18
C THR A 444 3.22 10.88 -28.36
N GLU A 445 2.52 10.86 -29.48
CA GLU A 445 3.11 10.45 -30.75
C GLU A 445 4.35 11.31 -30.97
N GLN A 446 5.51 10.72 -30.72
CA GLN A 446 6.76 11.28 -31.21
C GLN A 446 6.84 10.94 -32.70
N SER A 447 6.53 11.96 -33.50
CA SER A 447 6.82 12.01 -34.93
C SER A 447 8.33 11.97 -35.20
#